data_666c9d4dfc3afa2244239c92e6c01dfa
#
_entry.id   666c9d4dfc3afa2244239c92e6c01dfa
#
_cell.length_a   1.000
_cell.length_b   1.000
_cell.length_c   1.000
_cell.angle_alpha   90.00
_cell.angle_beta   90.00
_cell.angle_gamma   90.00
#
_symmetry.space_group_name_H-M   'P 1'
#
loop_
_entity.id
_entity.type
_entity.pdbx_description
1 polymer ?
#
loop_
_entity_poly.entity_id
_entity_poly.type
_entity_poly.pdbx_seq_one_letter_code
_entity_poly.pdbx_strand_id
1 'polypeptide(L)'
;MILNRNKKLEVNYTSMDKIFHPDNPVMRFLTWFCNMMYINILFILTSIPIITIGASLSGMYTCCMKLIRGEESYIWKDFFKAFKENFKQATLLWLVALILCGIWFGNLYILFHMLGGNMVYLQIPIWILLFITFSILLYAFPLLSQYENSTKQLVKNAILLAIANFPTTLMLLVIHLIPVFYCAFSLENVIRAASVLCFFGFALIAFVSSFFINHILKKLEDGKDEAFSQK
;
A
#
# COMPACT_ATOMS: atom_id res chain seq x y z
N MET A 1 -35.36 -47.92 29.84
CA MET A 1 -34.66 -46.94 30.67
C MET A 1 -33.29 -46.66 29.99
N ILE A 2 -33.26 -45.80 28.99
CA ILE A 2 -32.03 -45.47 28.26
C ILE A 2 -31.79 -43.99 28.54
N LEU A 3 -30.81 -43.75 29.41
CA LEU A 3 -30.39 -42.42 29.86
C LEU A 3 -29.78 -41.60 28.72
N ASN A 4 -30.38 -40.47 28.52
CA ASN A 4 -29.98 -39.37 27.68
C ASN A 4 -28.56 -38.89 28.07
N ARG A 5 -27.53 -39.22 27.27
CA ARG A 5 -26.14 -38.84 27.50
C ARG A 5 -25.72 -37.79 26.51
N ASN A 6 -26.47 -36.67 26.48
CA ASN A 6 -26.04 -35.44 25.85
C ASN A 6 -25.69 -34.37 26.89
N LYS A 7 -24.74 -34.70 27.75
CA LYS A 7 -24.10 -33.69 28.57
C LYS A 7 -23.06 -33.04 27.67
N LYS A 8 -23.43 -31.92 27.02
CA LYS A 8 -22.44 -30.96 26.47
C LYS A 8 -21.44 -30.70 27.59
N LEU A 9 -20.20 -31.07 27.36
CA LEU A 9 -19.08 -30.64 28.19
C LEU A 9 -19.02 -29.12 28.06
N GLU A 10 -19.64 -28.41 28.98
CA GLU A 10 -19.37 -26.98 29.19
C GLU A 10 -17.96 -26.90 29.74
N VAL A 11 -17.02 -26.66 28.81
CA VAL A 11 -15.66 -26.32 29.19
C VAL A 11 -15.75 -24.96 29.90
N ASN A 12 -15.59 -24.98 31.22
CA ASN A 12 -15.48 -23.78 32.03
C ASN A 12 -14.18 -23.08 31.61
N TYR A 13 -14.25 -22.23 30.59
CA TYR A 13 -13.14 -21.34 30.23
C TYR A 13 -12.87 -20.44 31.42
N THR A 14 -11.67 -20.51 31.97
CA THR A 14 -11.17 -19.52 32.91
C THR A 14 -11.21 -18.15 32.24
N SER A 15 -11.31 -17.07 33.00
CA SER A 15 -11.35 -15.70 32.44
C SER A 15 -10.18 -15.43 31.48
N MET A 16 -9.06 -16.10 31.70
CA MET A 16 -7.87 -16.05 30.83
C MET A 16 -8.12 -16.71 29.47
N ASP A 17 -8.76 -17.88 29.42
CA ASP A 17 -9.05 -18.58 28.16
C ASP A 17 -10.02 -17.80 27.27
N LYS A 18 -10.94 -17.03 27.86
CA LYS A 18 -11.84 -16.12 27.14
C LYS A 18 -11.08 -14.96 26.50
N ILE A 19 -10.02 -14.46 27.14
CA ILE A 19 -9.19 -13.36 26.60
C ILE A 19 -8.30 -13.86 25.46
N PHE A 20 -7.75 -15.08 25.57
CA PHE A 20 -6.86 -15.66 24.56
C PHE A 20 -7.60 -16.43 23.45
N HIS A 21 -8.94 -16.46 23.44
CA HIS A 21 -9.68 -17.12 22.38
C HIS A 21 -9.49 -16.36 21.05
N PRO A 22 -9.25 -17.06 19.92
CA PRO A 22 -9.00 -16.45 18.61
C PRO A 22 -10.11 -15.50 18.15
N ASP A 23 -11.36 -15.74 18.59
CA ASP A 23 -12.53 -14.91 18.24
C ASP A 23 -12.66 -13.64 19.07
N ASN A 24 -11.79 -13.45 20.08
CA ASN A 24 -11.82 -12.24 20.89
C ASN A 24 -11.34 -11.04 20.05
N PRO A 25 -12.10 -9.92 20.03
CA PRO A 25 -11.73 -8.72 19.27
C PRO A 25 -10.34 -8.17 19.65
N VAL A 26 -9.93 -8.33 20.91
CA VAL A 26 -8.59 -7.92 21.37
C VAL A 26 -7.50 -8.76 20.71
N MET A 27 -7.68 -10.09 20.65
CA MET A 27 -6.72 -10.99 20.00
C MET A 27 -6.66 -10.75 18.49
N ARG A 28 -7.79 -10.49 17.85
CA ARG A 28 -7.84 -10.14 16.42
C ARG A 28 -7.09 -8.84 16.14
N PHE A 29 -7.29 -7.81 16.97
CA PHE A 29 -6.56 -6.55 16.86
C PHE A 29 -5.05 -6.74 17.07
N LEU A 30 -4.66 -7.50 18.10
CA LEU A 30 -3.25 -7.76 18.38
C LEU A 30 -2.58 -8.54 17.25
N THR A 31 -3.25 -9.56 16.71
CA THR A 31 -2.76 -10.32 15.56
C THR A 31 -2.62 -9.42 14.33
N TRP A 32 -3.61 -8.58 14.05
CA TRP A 32 -3.53 -7.61 12.96
C TRP A 32 -2.33 -6.66 13.15
N PHE A 33 -2.15 -6.13 14.35
CA PHE A 33 -1.05 -5.22 14.68
C PHE A 33 0.32 -5.89 14.51
N CYS A 34 0.48 -7.11 15.03
CA CYS A 34 1.70 -7.90 14.84
C CYS A 34 1.98 -8.18 13.35
N ASN A 35 0.95 -8.49 12.58
CA ASN A 35 1.08 -8.70 11.14
C ASN A 35 1.55 -7.42 10.43
N MET A 36 1.02 -6.24 10.79
CA MET A 36 1.47 -4.96 10.24
C MET A 36 2.94 -4.69 10.57
N MET A 37 3.35 -4.90 11.81
CA MET A 37 4.77 -4.77 12.21
C MET A 37 5.65 -5.72 11.41
N TYR A 38 5.23 -6.97 11.25
CA TYR A 38 6.01 -7.97 10.52
C TYR A 38 6.17 -7.62 9.04
N ILE A 39 5.09 -7.21 8.37
CA ILE A 39 5.13 -6.72 6.98
C ILE A 39 6.06 -5.51 6.86
N ASN A 40 6.00 -4.58 7.82
CA ASN A 40 6.84 -3.37 7.83
C ASN A 40 8.32 -3.71 7.94
N ILE A 41 8.68 -4.63 8.84
CA ILE A 41 10.06 -5.09 9.01
C ILE A 41 10.57 -5.74 7.72
N LEU A 42 9.78 -6.63 7.10
CA LEU A 42 10.15 -7.25 5.83
C LEU A 42 10.37 -6.20 4.73
N PHE A 43 9.46 -5.22 4.64
CA PHE A 43 9.59 -4.11 3.70
C PHE A 43 10.89 -3.34 3.91
N ILE A 44 11.20 -2.93 5.13
CA ILE A 44 12.41 -2.15 5.44
C ILE A 44 13.67 -2.96 5.09
N LEU A 45 13.75 -4.22 5.53
CA LEU A 45 14.92 -5.08 5.30
C LEU A 45 15.17 -5.30 3.80
N THR A 46 14.11 -5.53 3.03
CA THR A 46 14.22 -5.77 1.58
C THR A 46 14.38 -4.48 0.77
N SER A 47 14.11 -3.32 1.37
CA SER A 47 14.26 -1.99 0.77
C SER A 47 15.61 -1.34 1.04
N ILE A 48 16.51 -1.97 1.83
CA ILE A 48 17.87 -1.46 2.08
C ILE A 48 18.61 -1.12 0.77
N PRO A 49 18.59 -1.98 -0.26
CA PRO A 49 19.02 -1.54 -1.58
C PRO A 49 17.91 -0.70 -2.21
N ILE A 50 18.17 0.56 -2.50
CA ILE A 50 17.19 1.51 -3.08
C ILE A 50 16.53 0.96 -4.35
N ILE A 51 17.26 0.15 -5.11
CA ILE A 51 16.79 -0.48 -6.35
C ILE A 51 15.63 -1.46 -6.10
N THR A 52 15.62 -2.15 -4.97
CA THR A 52 14.65 -3.19 -4.64
C THR A 52 13.36 -2.66 -3.99
N ILE A 53 13.27 -1.36 -3.69
CA ILE A 53 12.08 -0.74 -3.07
C ILE A 53 10.81 -1.07 -3.86
N GLY A 54 10.86 -1.03 -5.21
CA GLY A 54 9.71 -1.38 -6.04
C GLY A 54 9.22 -2.81 -5.82
N ALA A 55 10.13 -3.78 -5.79
CA ALA A 55 9.79 -5.17 -5.52
C ALA A 55 9.28 -5.38 -4.08
N SER A 56 9.87 -4.67 -3.11
CA SER A 56 9.43 -4.67 -1.72
C SER A 56 8.01 -4.11 -1.56
N LEU A 57 7.68 -3.04 -2.29
CA LEU A 57 6.32 -2.50 -2.35
C LEU A 57 5.31 -3.53 -2.88
N SER A 58 5.66 -4.26 -3.96
CA SER A 58 4.81 -5.32 -4.47
C SER A 58 4.53 -6.40 -3.42
N GLY A 59 5.55 -6.87 -2.70
CA GLY A 59 5.41 -7.82 -1.59
C GLY A 59 4.52 -7.28 -0.46
N MET A 60 4.74 -6.03 -0.06
CA MET A 60 3.97 -5.36 0.99
C MET A 60 2.49 -5.23 0.61
N TYR A 61 2.18 -4.74 -0.61
CA TYR A 61 0.81 -4.61 -1.08
C TYR A 61 0.10 -5.97 -1.22
N THR A 62 0.79 -7.03 -1.66
CA THR A 62 0.23 -8.38 -1.71
C THR A 62 -0.22 -8.86 -0.33
N CYS A 63 0.62 -8.71 0.69
CA CYS A 63 0.27 -9.08 2.05
C CYS A 63 -0.89 -8.25 2.61
N CYS A 64 -0.87 -6.92 2.40
CA CYS A 64 -1.94 -6.03 2.83
C CYS A 64 -3.28 -6.38 2.18
N MET A 65 -3.30 -6.66 0.86
CA MET A 65 -4.51 -7.04 0.13
C MET A 65 -5.11 -8.36 0.65
N LYS A 66 -4.27 -9.38 0.90
CA LYS A 66 -4.70 -10.65 1.47
C LYS A 66 -5.33 -10.46 2.86
N LEU A 67 -4.70 -9.66 3.71
CA LEU A 67 -5.24 -9.35 5.04
C LEU A 67 -6.60 -8.64 4.98
N ILE A 68 -6.81 -7.73 4.02
CA ILE A 68 -8.09 -7.03 3.82
C ILE A 68 -9.17 -7.99 3.33
N ARG A 69 -8.80 -8.95 2.47
CA ARG A 69 -9.73 -9.96 1.95
C ARG A 69 -10.04 -11.08 2.93
N GLY A 70 -9.33 -11.14 4.08
CA GLY A 70 -9.47 -12.21 5.06
C GLY A 70 -8.94 -13.55 4.55
N GLU A 71 -8.05 -13.55 3.57
CA GLU A 71 -7.41 -14.73 3.04
C GLU A 71 -6.35 -15.26 4.03
N GLU A 72 -6.20 -16.59 4.12
CA GLU A 72 -5.10 -17.18 4.87
C GLU A 72 -3.76 -16.74 4.25
N SER A 73 -2.94 -16.08 5.05
CA SER A 73 -1.68 -15.52 4.60
C SER A 73 -0.54 -15.99 5.48
N TYR A 74 0.42 -16.67 4.87
CA TYR A 74 1.76 -16.85 5.43
C TYR A 74 2.62 -15.69 4.98
N ILE A 75 2.59 -14.58 5.74
CA ILE A 75 3.19 -13.27 5.37
C ILE A 75 4.58 -13.42 4.76
N TRP A 76 5.47 -14.21 5.39
CA TRP A 76 6.81 -14.48 4.86
C TRP A 76 6.80 -15.06 3.44
N LYS A 77 6.03 -16.12 3.23
CA LYS A 77 5.96 -16.80 1.93
C LYS A 77 5.34 -15.92 0.88
N ASP A 78 4.23 -15.27 1.20
CA ASP A 78 3.48 -14.41 0.29
C ASP A 78 4.29 -13.17 -0.10
N PHE A 79 4.96 -12.54 0.87
CA PHE A 79 5.82 -11.40 0.63
C PHE A 79 6.96 -11.75 -0.35
N PHE A 80 7.75 -12.79 -0.03
CA PHE A 80 8.88 -13.16 -0.87
C PHE A 80 8.47 -13.78 -2.21
N LYS A 81 7.32 -14.42 -2.28
CA LYS A 81 6.76 -14.89 -3.54
C LYS A 81 6.48 -13.70 -4.45
N ALA A 82 5.68 -12.74 -4.01
CA ALA A 82 5.35 -11.54 -4.79
C ALA A 82 6.59 -10.69 -5.10
N PHE A 83 7.52 -10.55 -4.14
CA PHE A 83 8.80 -9.87 -4.34
C PHE A 83 9.58 -10.47 -5.51
N LYS A 84 9.71 -11.81 -5.57
CA LYS A 84 10.46 -12.49 -6.64
C LYS A 84 9.74 -12.47 -7.98
N GLU A 85 8.44 -12.76 -7.99
CA GLU A 85 7.62 -12.81 -9.21
C GLU A 85 7.57 -11.45 -9.90
N ASN A 86 7.40 -10.39 -9.15
CA ASN A 86 7.28 -9.03 -9.65
C ASN A 86 8.61 -8.27 -9.73
N PHE A 87 9.74 -8.88 -9.35
CA PHE A 87 11.02 -8.20 -9.17
C PHE A 87 11.40 -7.32 -10.36
N LYS A 88 11.42 -7.88 -11.56
CA LYS A 88 11.86 -7.17 -12.78
C LYS A 88 10.92 -6.02 -13.12
N GLN A 89 9.62 -6.25 -13.06
CA GLN A 89 8.61 -5.27 -13.45
C GLN A 89 8.49 -4.14 -12.42
N ALA A 90 8.45 -4.50 -11.14
CA ALA A 90 8.38 -3.54 -10.04
C ALA A 90 9.64 -2.67 -9.94
N THR A 91 10.82 -3.27 -10.11
CA THR A 91 12.09 -2.55 -10.12
C THR A 91 12.19 -1.58 -11.30
N LEU A 92 11.76 -2.02 -12.50
CA LEU A 92 11.73 -1.14 -13.67
C LEU A 92 10.81 0.06 -13.46
N LEU A 93 9.59 -0.15 -12.96
CA LEU A 93 8.65 0.93 -12.64
C LEU A 93 9.23 1.90 -11.62
N TRP A 94 9.85 1.38 -10.57
CA TRP A 94 10.48 2.18 -9.52
C TRP A 94 11.63 3.02 -10.05
N LEU A 95 12.54 2.44 -10.84
CA LEU A 95 13.67 3.17 -11.41
C LEU A 95 13.22 4.26 -12.38
N VAL A 96 12.24 3.98 -13.24
CA VAL A 96 11.65 5.00 -14.12
C VAL A 96 11.04 6.14 -13.29
N ALA A 97 10.31 5.81 -12.23
CA ALA A 97 9.73 6.81 -11.34
C ALA A 97 10.81 7.65 -10.63
N LEU A 98 11.89 7.03 -10.15
CA LEU A 98 13.02 7.75 -9.54
C LEU A 98 13.67 8.73 -10.53
N ILE A 99 13.90 8.29 -11.77
CA ILE A 99 14.47 9.15 -12.81
C ILE A 99 13.54 10.33 -13.11
N LEU A 100 12.25 10.07 -13.29
CA LEU A 100 11.26 11.13 -13.54
C LEU A 100 11.19 12.11 -12.36
N CYS A 101 11.10 11.63 -11.14
CA CYS A 101 11.11 12.47 -9.95
C CYS A 101 12.41 13.30 -9.87
N GLY A 102 13.56 12.70 -10.13
CA GLY A 102 14.85 13.41 -10.16
C GLY A 102 14.87 14.55 -11.20
N ILE A 103 14.33 14.31 -12.40
CA ILE A 103 14.19 15.31 -13.44
C ILE A 103 13.26 16.44 -12.97
N TRP A 104 12.10 16.14 -12.43
CA TRP A 104 11.13 17.13 -11.98
C TRP A 104 11.64 17.97 -10.82
N PHE A 105 12.24 17.35 -9.80
CA PHE A 105 12.84 18.06 -8.67
C PHE A 105 14.05 18.89 -9.09
N GLY A 106 14.89 18.39 -10.00
CA GLY A 106 16.01 19.15 -10.58
C GLY A 106 15.52 20.39 -11.31
N ASN A 107 14.46 20.29 -12.13
CA ASN A 107 13.87 21.44 -12.80
C ASN A 107 13.30 22.46 -11.80
N LEU A 108 12.60 22.02 -10.76
CA LEU A 108 12.12 22.92 -9.70
C LEU A 108 13.27 23.65 -9.01
N TYR A 109 14.35 22.93 -8.68
CA TYR A 109 15.53 23.51 -8.05
C TYR A 109 16.16 24.62 -8.93
N ILE A 110 16.33 24.38 -10.24
CA ILE A 110 16.85 25.34 -11.19
C ILE A 110 15.95 26.56 -11.28
N LEU A 111 14.62 26.38 -11.37
CA LEU A 111 13.66 27.47 -11.45
C LEU A 111 13.67 28.35 -10.19
N PHE A 112 13.79 27.75 -9.01
CA PHE A 112 13.82 28.50 -7.75
C PHE A 112 15.13 29.25 -7.52
N HIS A 113 16.28 28.64 -7.83
CA HIS A 113 17.58 29.18 -7.44
C HIS A 113 18.28 29.96 -8.56
N MET A 114 18.09 29.57 -9.82
CA MET A 114 18.81 30.22 -10.93
C MET A 114 17.99 31.30 -11.66
N LEU A 115 16.67 31.18 -11.73
CA LEU A 115 15.80 32.09 -12.45
C LEU A 115 15.07 33.09 -11.55
N GLY A 116 15.48 33.20 -10.27
CA GLY A 116 15.03 34.22 -9.33
C GLY A 116 13.55 34.19 -8.97
N GLY A 117 12.87 33.02 -9.13
CA GLY A 117 11.49 32.81 -8.71
C GLY A 117 10.40 33.58 -9.50
N ASN A 118 10.77 34.48 -10.39
CA ASN A 118 9.83 35.31 -11.14
C ASN A 118 9.05 34.58 -12.23
N MET A 119 9.40 33.31 -12.52
CA MET A 119 8.75 32.51 -13.55
C MET A 119 7.85 31.39 -12.93
N VAL A 120 6.96 31.80 -12.03
CA VAL A 120 6.03 30.87 -11.32
C VAL A 120 5.21 30.02 -12.31
N TYR A 121 4.87 30.57 -13.48
CA TYR A 121 4.09 29.85 -14.49
C TYR A 121 4.81 28.64 -15.08
N LEU A 122 6.14 28.60 -15.07
CA LEU A 122 6.91 27.44 -15.52
C LEU A 122 6.94 26.32 -14.48
N GLN A 123 6.60 26.61 -13.23
CA GLN A 123 6.51 25.61 -12.16
C GLN A 123 5.20 24.80 -12.23
N ILE A 124 4.11 25.42 -12.72
CA ILE A 124 2.78 24.76 -12.78
C ILE A 124 2.82 23.45 -13.58
N PRO A 125 3.35 23.38 -14.80
CA PRO A 125 3.42 22.12 -15.54
C PRO A 125 4.26 21.05 -14.83
N ILE A 126 5.32 21.44 -14.11
CA ILE A 126 6.18 20.50 -13.37
C ILE A 126 5.40 19.89 -12.20
N TRP A 127 4.63 20.70 -11.46
CA TRP A 127 3.76 20.21 -10.40
C TRP A 127 2.68 19.25 -10.90
N ILE A 128 2.09 19.55 -12.08
CA ILE A 128 1.13 18.67 -12.74
C ILE A 128 1.79 17.33 -13.11
N LEU A 129 2.99 17.35 -13.67
CA LEU A 129 3.71 16.13 -14.04
C LEU A 129 4.11 15.29 -12.82
N LEU A 130 4.53 15.94 -11.73
CA LEU A 130 4.76 15.27 -10.44
C LEU A 130 3.47 14.61 -9.93
N PHE A 131 2.36 15.35 -9.93
CA PHE A 131 1.05 14.82 -9.51
C PHE A 131 0.65 13.58 -10.33
N ILE A 132 0.80 13.63 -11.65
CA ILE A 132 0.50 12.50 -12.54
C ILE A 132 1.42 11.30 -12.22
N THR A 133 2.72 11.54 -12.06
CA THR A 133 3.70 10.49 -11.76
C THR A 133 3.37 9.78 -10.44
N PHE A 134 3.11 10.54 -9.38
CA PHE A 134 2.71 9.97 -8.09
C PHE A 134 1.36 9.25 -8.17
N SER A 135 0.38 9.80 -8.88
CA SER A 135 -0.93 9.16 -9.07
C SER A 135 -0.81 7.79 -9.76
N ILE A 136 0.06 7.68 -10.76
CA ILE A 136 0.32 6.40 -11.43
C ILE A 136 0.93 5.39 -10.44
N LEU A 137 1.91 5.79 -9.65
CA LEU A 137 2.58 4.91 -8.69
C LEU A 137 1.64 4.39 -7.61
N LEU A 138 0.70 5.24 -7.13
CA LEU A 138 -0.29 4.85 -6.13
C LEU A 138 -1.16 3.66 -6.55
N TYR A 139 -1.46 3.55 -7.85
CA TYR A 139 -2.26 2.44 -8.38
C TYR A 139 -1.40 1.32 -8.97
N ALA A 140 -0.22 1.64 -9.52
CA ALA A 140 0.62 0.66 -10.23
C ALA A 140 1.09 -0.47 -9.32
N PHE A 141 1.58 -0.17 -8.12
CA PHE A 141 2.07 -1.21 -7.20
C PHE A 141 0.97 -2.11 -6.64
N PRO A 142 -0.19 -1.60 -6.18
CA PRO A 142 -1.32 -2.45 -5.80
C PRO A 142 -1.87 -3.29 -6.95
N LEU A 143 -1.96 -2.74 -8.17
CA LEU A 143 -2.38 -3.50 -9.35
C LEU A 143 -1.39 -4.60 -9.70
N LEU A 144 -0.09 -4.31 -9.64
CA LEU A 144 0.97 -5.28 -9.88
C LEU A 144 0.93 -6.45 -8.88
N SER A 145 0.50 -6.18 -7.64
CA SER A 145 0.37 -7.19 -6.60
C SER A 145 -0.80 -8.14 -6.79
N GLN A 146 -1.78 -7.79 -7.65
CA GLN A 146 -3.03 -8.53 -7.81
C GLN A 146 -3.20 -9.15 -9.20
N TYR A 147 -2.61 -8.55 -10.23
CA TYR A 147 -2.84 -8.94 -11.62
C TYR A 147 -1.54 -9.13 -12.38
N GLU A 148 -1.44 -10.23 -13.10
CA GLU A 148 -0.36 -10.49 -14.06
C GLU A 148 -0.63 -9.70 -15.34
N ASN A 149 -0.09 -8.50 -15.45
CA ASN A 149 -0.23 -7.63 -16.61
C ASN A 149 1.14 -7.27 -17.19
N SER A 150 1.19 -7.02 -18.50
CA SER A 150 2.38 -6.38 -19.07
C SER A 150 2.58 -4.97 -18.50
N THR A 151 3.84 -4.50 -18.44
CA THR A 151 4.15 -3.17 -17.87
C THR A 151 3.36 -2.03 -18.54
N LYS A 152 3.16 -2.11 -19.85
CA LYS A 152 2.39 -1.11 -20.62
C LYS A 152 0.91 -1.12 -20.20
N GLN A 153 0.33 -2.29 -20.05
CA GLN A 153 -1.08 -2.45 -19.63
C GLN A 153 -1.29 -2.04 -18.18
N LEU A 154 -0.32 -2.36 -17.32
CA LEU A 154 -0.32 -1.95 -15.92
C LEU A 154 -0.34 -0.41 -15.78
N VAL A 155 0.56 0.29 -16.48
CA VAL A 155 0.61 1.76 -16.46
C VAL A 155 -0.68 2.36 -17.04
N LYS A 156 -1.18 1.82 -18.15
CA LYS A 156 -2.45 2.27 -18.74
C LYS A 156 -3.61 2.12 -17.75
N ASN A 157 -3.72 0.97 -17.10
CA ASN A 157 -4.77 0.70 -16.12
C ASN A 157 -4.62 1.61 -14.89
N ALA A 158 -3.40 1.86 -14.41
CA ALA A 158 -3.13 2.78 -13.31
C ALA A 158 -3.58 4.21 -13.64
N ILE A 159 -3.30 4.70 -14.84
CA ILE A 159 -3.75 6.02 -15.31
C ILE A 159 -5.28 6.09 -15.37
N LEU A 160 -5.91 5.07 -15.98
CA LEU A 160 -7.38 5.03 -16.08
C LEU A 160 -8.04 5.03 -14.70
N LEU A 161 -7.52 4.24 -13.75
CA LEU A 161 -8.04 4.20 -12.39
C LEU A 161 -7.84 5.50 -11.64
N ALA A 162 -6.68 6.15 -11.81
CA ALA A 162 -6.38 7.43 -11.19
C ALA A 162 -7.33 8.53 -11.66
N ILE A 163 -7.68 8.54 -12.94
CA ILE A 163 -8.62 9.53 -13.52
C ILE A 163 -10.06 9.17 -13.15
N ALA A 164 -10.46 7.91 -13.30
CA ALA A 164 -11.83 7.46 -13.03
C ALA A 164 -12.24 7.64 -11.55
N ASN A 165 -11.25 7.53 -10.63
CA ASN A 165 -11.46 7.65 -9.20
C ASN A 165 -10.69 8.84 -8.62
N PHE A 166 -10.78 9.99 -9.28
CA PHE A 166 -10.04 11.21 -8.92
C PHE A 166 -10.16 11.61 -7.42
N PRO A 167 -11.34 11.59 -6.78
CA PRO A 167 -11.45 11.90 -5.35
C PRO A 167 -10.64 10.94 -4.47
N THR A 168 -10.67 9.65 -4.77
CA THR A 168 -9.87 8.64 -4.04
C THR A 168 -8.37 8.84 -4.31
N THR A 169 -7.99 9.18 -5.53
CA THR A 169 -6.59 9.49 -5.89
C THR A 169 -6.06 10.65 -5.06
N LEU A 170 -6.86 11.72 -4.94
CA LEU A 170 -6.48 12.88 -4.13
C LEU A 170 -6.33 12.52 -2.64
N MET A 171 -7.27 11.73 -2.11
CA MET A 171 -7.21 11.25 -0.73
C MET A 171 -5.95 10.38 -0.48
N LEU A 172 -5.64 9.45 -1.38
CA LEU A 172 -4.45 8.61 -1.28
C LEU A 172 -3.16 9.45 -1.34
N LEU A 173 -3.10 10.45 -2.22
CA LEU A 173 -1.98 11.39 -2.27
C LEU A 173 -1.79 12.12 -0.96
N VAL A 174 -2.87 12.65 -0.38
CA VAL A 174 -2.82 13.33 0.92
C VAL A 174 -2.26 12.39 2.00
N ILE A 175 -2.74 11.13 2.07
CA ILE A 175 -2.27 10.13 3.04
C ILE A 175 -0.76 9.90 2.91
N HIS A 176 -0.22 9.81 1.68
CA HIS A 176 1.21 9.60 1.46
C HIS A 176 2.04 10.86 1.70
N LEU A 177 1.47 12.05 1.52
CA LEU A 177 2.15 13.33 1.74
C LEU A 177 2.16 13.76 3.21
N ILE A 178 1.24 13.26 4.06
CA ILE A 178 1.19 13.59 5.50
C ILE A 178 2.55 13.40 6.18
N PRO A 179 3.23 12.23 6.11
CA PRO A 179 4.52 12.05 6.79
C PRO A 179 5.60 12.97 6.21
N VAL A 180 5.59 13.22 4.90
CA VAL A 180 6.55 14.12 4.25
C VAL A 180 6.37 15.55 4.73
N PHE A 181 5.11 16.02 4.75
CA PHE A 181 4.78 17.36 5.22
C PHE A 181 5.09 17.53 6.72
N TYR A 182 4.80 16.53 7.54
CA TYR A 182 5.13 16.54 8.96
C TYR A 182 6.65 16.66 9.20
N CYS A 183 7.46 15.98 8.40
CA CYS A 183 8.92 16.08 8.47
C CYS A 183 9.47 17.46 8.08
N ALA A 184 8.76 18.21 7.23
CA ALA A 184 9.23 19.51 6.74
C ALA A 184 9.28 20.60 7.81
N PHE A 185 8.58 20.44 8.94
CA PHE A 185 8.48 21.50 9.96
C PHE A 185 9.67 21.56 10.93
N SER A 186 10.25 20.44 11.29
CA SER A 186 11.41 20.42 12.21
C SER A 186 12.18 19.11 12.17
N LEU A 187 13.46 19.14 12.57
CA LEU A 187 14.30 17.95 12.70
C LEU A 187 13.74 16.96 13.74
N GLU A 188 13.13 17.46 14.80
CA GLU A 188 12.48 16.64 15.85
C GLU A 188 11.31 15.84 15.26
N ASN A 189 10.53 16.44 14.37
CA ASN A 189 9.45 15.75 13.66
C ASN A 189 9.97 14.67 12.73
N VAL A 190 11.13 14.87 12.10
CA VAL A 190 11.79 13.83 11.29
C VAL A 190 12.11 12.61 12.14
N ILE A 191 12.69 12.80 13.33
CA ILE A 191 13.03 11.70 14.24
C ILE A 191 11.77 10.95 14.71
N ARG A 192 10.71 11.70 15.08
CA ARG A 192 9.43 11.10 15.49
C ARG A 192 8.77 10.33 14.35
N ALA A 193 8.70 10.93 13.15
CA ALA A 193 8.15 10.27 11.97
C ALA A 193 8.95 9.03 11.60
N ALA A 194 10.28 9.09 11.61
CA ALA A 194 11.15 7.95 11.34
C ALA A 194 10.89 6.80 12.32
N SER A 195 10.70 7.09 13.60
CA SER A 195 10.35 6.08 14.60
C SER A 195 9.04 5.38 14.27
N VAL A 196 7.97 6.13 13.97
CA VAL A 196 6.66 5.57 13.61
C VAL A 196 6.75 4.77 12.31
N LEU A 197 7.40 5.31 11.29
CA LEU A 197 7.58 4.62 10.00
C LEU A 197 8.40 3.35 10.14
N CYS A 198 9.41 3.33 11.01
CA CYS A 198 10.23 2.15 11.28
C CYS A 198 9.43 1.01 11.91
N PHE A 199 8.53 1.31 12.87
CA PHE A 199 7.76 0.28 13.57
C PHE A 199 6.63 -0.30 12.73
N PHE A 200 5.77 0.53 12.13
CA PHE A 200 4.57 0.06 11.40
C PHE A 200 4.05 1.03 10.33
N GLY A 201 4.67 2.22 10.19
CA GLY A 201 4.09 3.31 9.42
C GLY A 201 3.97 3.02 7.92
N PHE A 202 4.98 2.43 7.29
CA PHE A 202 4.91 2.08 5.85
C PHE A 202 3.81 1.06 5.57
N ALA A 203 3.74 0.00 6.39
CA ALA A 203 2.71 -1.03 6.25
C ALA A 203 1.31 -0.48 6.51
N LEU A 204 1.16 0.45 7.47
CA LEU A 204 -0.11 1.10 7.76
C LEU A 204 -0.59 1.95 6.57
N ILE A 205 0.29 2.77 5.98
CA ILE A 205 -0.03 3.58 4.79
C ILE A 205 -0.43 2.66 3.63
N ALA A 206 0.33 1.58 3.40
CA ALA A 206 0.02 0.60 2.38
C ALA A 206 -1.31 -0.12 2.64
N PHE A 207 -1.61 -0.47 3.89
CA PHE A 207 -2.86 -1.11 4.27
C PHE A 207 -4.07 -0.21 4.02
N VAL A 208 -3.99 1.06 4.46
CA VAL A 208 -5.05 2.04 4.21
C VAL A 208 -5.25 2.25 2.71
N SER A 209 -4.16 2.40 1.95
CA SER A 209 -4.23 2.53 0.50
C SER A 209 -4.83 1.30 -0.16
N SER A 210 -4.43 0.10 0.27
CA SER A 210 -4.97 -1.17 -0.20
C SER A 210 -6.46 -1.30 0.08
N PHE A 211 -6.95 -0.79 1.21
CA PHE A 211 -8.38 -0.82 1.56
C PHE A 211 -9.22 -0.06 0.53
N PHE A 212 -8.82 1.17 0.20
CA PHE A 212 -9.54 1.97 -0.81
C PHE A 212 -9.43 1.38 -2.20
N ILE A 213 -8.24 0.92 -2.58
CA ILE A 213 -8.01 0.35 -3.91
C ILE A 213 -8.77 -0.97 -4.07
N ASN A 214 -8.79 -1.84 -3.05
CA ASN A 214 -9.56 -3.08 -3.09
C ASN A 214 -11.06 -2.83 -3.25
N HIS A 215 -11.59 -1.78 -2.62
CA HIS A 215 -12.99 -1.38 -2.82
C HIS A 215 -13.28 -0.99 -4.28
N ILE A 216 -12.38 -0.22 -4.92
CA ILE A 216 -12.49 0.15 -6.33
C ILE A 216 -12.42 -1.09 -7.22
N LEU A 217 -11.47 -2.00 -6.96
CA LEU A 217 -11.29 -3.21 -7.75
C LEU A 217 -12.51 -4.14 -7.67
N LYS A 218 -13.07 -4.37 -6.49
CA LYS A 218 -14.29 -5.14 -6.31
C LYS A 218 -15.46 -4.55 -7.11
N LYS A 219 -15.66 -3.24 -7.05
CA LYS A 219 -16.73 -2.58 -7.82
C LYS A 219 -16.57 -2.78 -9.34
N LEU A 220 -15.33 -2.86 -9.83
CA LEU A 220 -15.07 -3.11 -11.25
C LEU A 220 -15.28 -4.58 -11.63
N GLU A 221 -15.00 -5.52 -10.71
CA GLU A 221 -15.24 -6.94 -10.88
C GLU A 221 -16.78 -7.20 -10.92
N ASP A 222 -17.51 -6.71 -9.93
CA ASP A 222 -18.97 -6.83 -9.85
C ASP A 222 -19.68 -6.26 -11.10
N GLY A 223 -19.25 -5.09 -11.58
CA GLY A 223 -19.82 -4.48 -12.79
C GLY A 223 -19.53 -5.24 -14.09
N LYS A 224 -18.44 -6.04 -14.14
CA LYS A 224 -18.19 -6.95 -15.26
C LYS A 224 -19.11 -8.16 -15.23
N ASP A 225 -19.33 -8.73 -14.06
CA ASP A 225 -20.18 -9.92 -13.90
C ASP A 225 -21.64 -9.59 -14.24
N GLU A 226 -22.14 -8.42 -13.87
CA GLU A 226 -23.46 -7.92 -14.28
C GLU A 226 -23.57 -7.75 -15.80
N ALA A 227 -22.54 -7.21 -16.46
CA ALA A 227 -22.52 -7.03 -17.90
C ALA A 227 -22.47 -8.35 -18.69
N PHE A 228 -21.90 -9.41 -18.10
CA PHE A 228 -21.89 -10.76 -18.69
C PHE A 228 -23.20 -11.51 -18.44
N SER A 229 -23.89 -11.27 -17.33
CA SER A 229 -25.16 -11.93 -17.02
C SER A 229 -26.35 -11.38 -17.82
N GLN A 230 -26.21 -10.21 -18.46
CA GLN A 230 -27.25 -9.57 -19.30
C GLN A 230 -27.10 -9.88 -20.80
N LYS A 231 -26.11 -10.70 -21.20
CA LYS A 231 -25.93 -11.19 -22.58
C LYS A 231 -26.29 -12.66 -22.70
#